data_ecbd2ccfaf73dd8cce3a1f733a96fe98
#
_entry.id   ecbd2ccfaf73dd8cce3a1f733a96fe98
#
_cell.length_a   1.000
_cell.length_b   1.000
_cell.length_c   1.000
_cell.angle_alpha   90.00
_cell.angle_beta   90.00
_cell.angle_gamma   90.00
#
_symmetry.space_group_name_H-M   'P 1'
#
loop_
_entity.id
_entity.type
_entity.pdbx_description
1 polymer ?
#
loop_
_entity_poly.entity_id
_entity_poly.type
_entity_poly.pdbx_seq_one_letter_code
_entity_poly.pdbx_strand_id
1 'polypeptide(L)' 'MALKDKVLEILEENRGRSVSGNKIAASLGMTRSAVWKAVKQLREEGYTI' A
#
# COMPACT_ATOMS: atom_id res chain seq x y z
N MET A 1 5.24 -13.68 1.56
CA MET A 1 5.45 -12.26 1.88
C MET A 1 4.16 -11.63 2.35
N ALA A 2 4.26 -10.73 3.31
CA ALA A 2 3.07 -10.08 3.84
C ALA A 2 2.53 -9.05 2.87
N LEU A 3 1.21 -8.84 2.88
CA LEU A 3 0.57 -7.85 2.03
C LEU A 3 1.14 -6.45 2.26
N LYS A 4 1.42 -6.09 3.51
CA LYS A 4 1.96 -4.77 3.81
C LYS A 4 3.33 -4.54 3.16
N ASP A 5 4.12 -5.58 3.01
CA ASP A 5 5.42 -5.47 2.35
C ASP A 5 5.24 -5.15 0.86
N LYS A 6 4.25 -5.75 0.24
CA LYS A 6 3.93 -5.46 -1.17
C LYS A 6 3.43 -4.05 -1.34
N VAL A 7 2.56 -3.60 -0.45
CA VAL A 7 2.04 -2.23 -0.48
C VAL A 7 3.17 -1.24 -0.28
N LEU A 8 4.05 -1.48 0.69
CA LEU A 8 5.18 -0.61 0.95
C LEU A 8 6.10 -0.51 -0.26
N GLU A 9 6.36 -1.63 -0.91
CA GLU A 9 7.20 -1.67 -2.11
C GLU A 9 6.63 -0.78 -3.21
N ILE A 10 5.32 -0.86 -3.44
CA ILE A 10 4.65 -0.04 -4.45
C ILE A 10 4.72 1.43 -4.07
N LEU A 11 4.50 1.75 -2.80
CA LEU A 11 4.56 3.13 -2.33
C LEU A 11 5.96 3.72 -2.49
N GLU A 12 6.98 2.94 -2.24
CA GLU A 12 8.36 3.40 -2.40
C GLU A 12 8.72 3.61 -3.87
N GLU A 13 8.26 2.73 -4.75
CA GLU A 13 8.48 2.89 -6.19
C GLU A 13 7.82 4.14 -6.74
N ASN A 14 6.75 4.59 -6.10
CA ASN A 14 6.00 5.77 -6.51
C ASN A 14 6.24 6.96 -5.57
N ARG A 15 7.37 6.96 -4.91
CA ARG A 15 7.75 8.06 -4.01
C ARG A 15 7.74 9.38 -4.76
N GLY A 16 7.06 10.38 -4.21
CA GLY A 16 6.89 11.67 -4.84
C GLY A 16 5.75 11.75 -5.84
N ARG A 17 5.00 10.66 -6.01
CA ARG A 17 3.82 10.60 -6.88
C ARG A 17 2.59 10.24 -6.09
N SER A 18 1.44 10.65 -6.59
CA SER A 18 0.17 10.24 -6.00
C SER A 18 -0.19 8.84 -6.50
N VAL A 19 -0.48 7.95 -5.58
CA VAL A 19 -0.91 6.59 -5.91
C VAL A 19 -2.24 6.32 -5.23
N SER A 20 -3.26 5.96 -6.00
CA SER A 20 -4.58 5.66 -5.43
C SER A 20 -4.62 4.24 -4.89
N GLY A 21 -5.46 4.02 -3.87
CA GLY A 21 -5.69 2.69 -3.34
C GLY A 21 -6.21 1.72 -4.39
N ASN A 22 -7.03 2.21 -5.32
CA ASN A 22 -7.55 1.41 -6.43
C ASN A 22 -6.41 0.89 -7.32
N LYS A 23 -5.44 1.73 -7.60
CA LYS A 23 -4.31 1.37 -8.44
C LYS A 23 -3.45 0.31 -7.77
N ILE A 24 -3.20 0.47 -6.48
CA ILE A 24 -2.46 -0.51 -5.70
C ILE A 24 -3.20 -1.84 -5.67
N ALA A 25 -4.51 -1.79 -5.42
CA ALA A 25 -5.33 -2.99 -5.39
C ALA A 25 -5.30 -3.74 -6.72
N ALA A 26 -5.41 -3.02 -7.82
CA ALA A 26 -5.35 -3.60 -9.16
C ALA A 26 -4.00 -4.26 -9.42
N SER A 27 -2.91 -3.61 -9.02
CA SER A 27 -1.56 -4.13 -9.19
C SER A 27 -1.32 -5.41 -8.42
N LEU A 28 -1.94 -5.54 -7.25
CA LEU A 28 -1.76 -6.70 -6.39
C LEU A 28 -2.84 -7.75 -6.56
N GLY A 29 -3.88 -7.47 -7.33
CA GLY A 29 -5.02 -8.38 -7.47
C GLY A 29 -5.81 -8.50 -6.18
N MET A 30 -5.83 -7.45 -5.36
CA MET A 30 -6.49 -7.44 -4.07
C MET A 30 -7.66 -6.48 -4.06
N THR A 31 -8.50 -6.56 -3.02
CA THR A 31 -9.58 -5.60 -2.85
C THR A 31 -9.02 -4.31 -2.26
N ARG A 32 -9.74 -3.22 -2.50
CA ARG A 32 -9.38 -1.92 -1.96
C ARG A 32 -9.32 -1.95 -0.43
N SER A 33 -10.26 -2.64 0.20
CA SER A 33 -10.30 -2.77 1.65
C SER A 33 -9.05 -3.44 2.20
N ALA A 34 -8.58 -4.48 1.54
CA ALA A 34 -7.36 -5.19 1.95
C ALA A 34 -6.15 -4.26 1.87
N VAL A 35 -6.07 -3.46 0.81
CA VAL A 35 -4.98 -2.49 0.64
C VAL A 35 -4.99 -1.46 1.77
N TRP A 36 -6.16 -0.93 2.10
CA TRP A 36 -6.27 0.08 3.15
C TRP A 36 -5.93 -0.47 4.53
N LYS A 37 -6.24 -1.74 4.79
CA LYS A 37 -5.82 -2.38 6.02
C LYS A 37 -4.30 -2.44 6.12
N ALA A 38 -3.64 -2.76 5.03
CA ALA A 38 -2.18 -2.79 4.99
C ALA A 38 -1.59 -1.40 5.18
N VAL A 39 -2.16 -0.39 4.54
CA VAL A 39 -1.72 1.00 4.68
C VAL A 39 -1.85 1.45 6.14
N LYS A 40 -2.98 1.15 6.75
CA LYS A 40 -3.20 1.51 8.15
C LYS A 40 -2.16 0.87 9.06
N GLN A 41 -1.86 -0.40 8.82
CA GLN A 41 -0.87 -1.13 9.60
C GLN A 41 0.52 -0.51 9.45
N LEU A 42 0.89 -0.12 8.23
CA LEU A 42 2.16 0.54 7.98
C LEU A 42 2.26 1.87 8.73
N ARG A 43 1.17 2.64 8.75
CA ARG A 43 1.14 3.89 9.51
C ARG A 43 1.35 3.65 10.99
N GLU A 44 0.74 2.62 11.54
CA GLU A 44 0.90 2.28 12.95
C GLU A 44 2.32 1.85 13.27
N GLU A 45 3.05 1.33 12.29
CA GLU A 45 4.45 0.93 12.46
C GLU A 45 5.42 2.10 12.27
N GLY A 46 4.90 3.28 11.97
CA GLY A 46 5.71 4.48 11.87
C GLY A 46 6.07 4.94 10.46
N TYR A 47 5.56 4.27 9.44
CA TYR A 47 5.81 4.72 8.06
C TYR A 47 4.96 5.95 7.74
N THR A 48 5.56 6.88 7.03
CA THR A 48 4.86 8.08 6.58
C THR A 48 4.22 7.80 5.23
N ILE A 49 2.90 7.77 5.22
CA ILE A 49 2.15 7.47 4.00
C ILE A 49 1.07 8.53 3.78
#